data_09c511f603ccbd5f4cd15afc9d836c25
#
_entry.id   09c511f603ccbd5f4cd15afc9d836c25
#
_cell.length_a   1.000
_cell.length_b   1.000
_cell.length_c   1.000
_cell.angle_alpha   90.00
_cell.angle_beta   90.00
_cell.angle_gamma   90.00
#
_symmetry.space_group_name_H-M   'P 1'
#
loop_
_entity.id
_entity.type
_entity.pdbx_description
1 polymer ?
#
loop_
_entity_poly.entity_id
_entity_poly.type
_entity_poly.pdbx_seq_one_letter_code
_entity_poly.pdbx_strand_id
1 'polypeptide(L)'
;MIKGHGIDIESIVAIEKAYQKNTRFAEKVLTEAERERFEELSGKRKMEYLTGRWSAKEAFSKAMGTGIGPVGFQDLEILNDAQGAPYFSKSPFSGKVWISISHKGDLVSTSVILEEENESK
;
A
#
# COMPACT_ATOMS: atom_id res chain seq x y z
N MET A 1 7.34 -19.68 -7.35
CA MET A 1 6.07 -20.20 -6.79
C MET A 1 5.35 -19.11 -6.03
N ILE A 2 4.07 -18.97 -6.29
CA ILE A 2 3.25 -18.00 -5.59
C ILE A 2 3.08 -18.44 -4.14
N LYS A 3 3.40 -17.57 -3.21
CA LYS A 3 3.30 -17.84 -1.77
C LYS A 3 2.11 -17.18 -1.12
N GLY A 4 1.55 -16.16 -1.75
CA GLY A 4 0.40 -15.50 -1.19
C GLY A 4 -0.21 -14.52 -2.16
N HIS A 5 -1.47 -14.23 -1.94
CA HIS A 5 -2.22 -13.27 -2.74
C HIS A 5 -3.19 -12.56 -1.81
N GLY A 6 -3.22 -11.25 -1.88
CA GLY A 6 -4.14 -10.46 -1.08
C GLY A 6 -4.77 -9.37 -1.93
N ILE A 7 -6.03 -9.09 -1.63
CA ILE A 7 -6.72 -7.97 -2.27
C ILE A 7 -7.38 -7.16 -1.17
N ASP A 8 -7.55 -5.88 -1.47
CA ASP A 8 -8.21 -4.98 -0.56
C ASP A 8 -8.99 -3.94 -1.35
N ILE A 9 -10.07 -3.45 -0.79
CA ILE A 9 -10.86 -2.39 -1.41
C ILE A 9 -11.23 -1.40 -0.31
N GLU A 10 -11.07 -0.10 -0.62
CA GLU A 10 -11.28 0.95 0.36
C GLU A 10 -12.06 2.10 -0.24
N SER A 11 -12.75 2.83 0.63
CA SER A 11 -13.46 4.05 0.26
C SER A 11 -12.54 5.25 0.51
N ILE A 12 -12.36 6.09 -0.51
CA ILE A 12 -11.57 7.32 -0.36
C ILE A 12 -12.21 8.22 0.67
N VAL A 13 -13.55 8.32 0.67
CA VAL A 13 -14.27 9.15 1.64
C VAL A 13 -14.02 8.66 3.06
N ALA A 14 -14.01 7.35 3.27
CA ALA A 14 -13.79 6.80 4.61
C ALA A 14 -12.36 7.12 5.10
N ILE A 15 -11.38 7.01 4.23
CA ILE A 15 -9.98 7.31 4.58
C ILE A 15 -9.84 8.82 4.82
N GLU A 16 -10.49 9.64 4.00
CA GLU A 16 -10.46 11.09 4.20
C GLU A 16 -11.03 11.48 5.55
N LYS A 17 -12.13 10.86 5.95
CA LYS A 17 -12.73 11.12 7.26
C LYS A 17 -11.77 10.74 8.39
N ALA A 18 -11.09 9.61 8.26
CA ALA A 18 -10.12 9.20 9.26
C ALA A 18 -8.97 10.22 9.36
N TYR A 19 -8.50 10.69 8.21
CA TYR A 19 -7.41 11.67 8.15
C TYR A 19 -7.85 13.01 8.76
N GLN A 20 -9.07 13.47 8.46
CA GLN A 20 -9.59 14.73 8.99
C GLN A 20 -9.78 14.66 10.49
N LYS A 21 -10.16 13.50 11.00
CA LYS A 21 -10.34 13.29 12.43
C LYS A 21 -9.03 13.34 13.18
N ASN A 22 -7.97 12.83 12.58
CA ASN A 22 -6.64 12.82 13.18
C ASN A 22 -5.61 12.76 12.07
N THR A 23 -4.97 13.91 11.80
CA THR A 23 -3.98 13.99 10.72
C THR A 23 -2.76 13.12 10.96
N ARG A 24 -2.52 12.70 12.21
CA ARG A 24 -1.43 11.77 12.51
C ARG A 24 -1.69 10.38 11.91
N PHE A 25 -2.91 10.13 11.45
CA PHE A 25 -3.24 8.92 10.73
C PHE A 25 -2.29 8.68 9.55
N ALA A 26 -1.99 9.76 8.80
CA ALA A 26 -1.07 9.66 7.67
C ALA A 26 0.34 9.27 8.14
N GLU A 27 0.78 9.80 9.28
CA GLU A 27 2.11 9.45 9.81
C GLU A 27 2.20 7.98 10.21
N LYS A 28 1.09 7.41 10.66
CA LYS A 28 1.05 6.00 11.01
C LYS A 28 1.13 5.10 9.78
N VAL A 29 0.44 5.49 8.72
CA VAL A 29 0.29 4.67 7.52
C VAL A 29 1.49 4.81 6.60
N LEU A 30 2.05 6.00 6.50
CA LEU A 30 3.07 6.32 5.49
C LEU A 30 4.47 6.36 6.09
N THR A 31 5.44 5.83 5.36
CA THR A 31 6.84 6.02 5.70
C THR A 31 7.24 7.46 5.38
N GLU A 32 8.43 7.84 5.78
CA GLU A 32 8.92 9.19 5.53
C GLU A 32 8.93 9.50 4.04
N ALA A 33 9.42 8.59 3.20
CA ALA A 33 9.48 8.80 1.76
C ALA A 33 8.08 8.91 1.16
N GLU A 34 7.15 8.08 1.63
CA GLU A 34 5.76 8.18 1.17
C GLU A 34 5.13 9.49 1.60
N ARG A 35 5.44 9.96 2.82
CA ARG A 35 4.91 11.24 3.30
C ARG A 35 5.43 12.41 2.49
N GLU A 36 6.67 12.38 2.04
CA GLU A 36 7.19 13.45 1.20
C GLU A 36 6.35 13.60 -0.05
N ARG A 37 6.01 12.47 -0.69
CA ARG A 37 5.17 12.53 -1.88
C ARG A 37 3.76 12.99 -1.53
N PHE A 38 3.21 12.50 -0.43
CA PHE A 38 1.88 12.87 0.05
C PHE A 38 1.76 14.38 0.23
N GLU A 39 2.79 15.01 0.83
CA GLU A 39 2.76 16.44 1.09
C GLU A 39 2.85 17.28 -0.18
N GLU A 40 3.34 16.72 -1.28
CA GLU A 40 3.37 17.41 -2.56
C GLU A 40 2.01 17.43 -3.25
N LEU A 41 1.11 16.56 -2.82
CA LEU A 41 -0.20 16.41 -3.45
C LEU A 41 -1.24 17.25 -2.72
N SER A 42 -2.33 17.55 -3.40
CA SER A 42 -3.43 18.30 -2.79
C SER A 42 -4.76 17.76 -3.28
N GLY A 43 -5.82 18.07 -2.53
CA GLY A 43 -7.18 17.75 -2.89
C GLY A 43 -7.43 16.26 -3.05
N LYS A 44 -8.17 15.91 -4.07
CA LYS A 44 -8.58 14.55 -4.31
C LYS A 44 -7.40 13.61 -4.53
N ARG A 45 -6.38 14.08 -5.24
CA ARG A 45 -5.20 13.25 -5.51
C ARG A 45 -4.46 12.88 -4.24
N LYS A 46 -4.44 13.80 -3.27
CA LYS A 46 -3.80 13.54 -1.98
C LYS A 46 -4.51 12.40 -1.24
N MET A 47 -5.83 12.43 -1.26
CA MET A 47 -6.61 11.40 -0.58
C MET A 47 -6.58 10.07 -1.34
N GLU A 48 -6.54 10.11 -2.67
CA GLU A 48 -6.36 8.90 -3.46
C GLU A 48 -5.03 8.22 -3.15
N TYR A 49 -3.98 9.02 -3.01
CA TYR A 49 -2.66 8.51 -2.68
C TYR A 49 -2.66 7.81 -1.31
N LEU A 50 -3.19 8.49 -0.30
CA LEU A 50 -3.24 7.92 1.04
C LEU A 50 -4.07 6.63 1.07
N THR A 51 -5.23 6.64 0.41
CA THR A 51 -6.10 5.48 0.34
C THR A 51 -5.39 4.32 -0.34
N GLY A 52 -4.69 4.61 -1.44
CA GLY A 52 -3.96 3.57 -2.18
C GLY A 52 -2.85 2.94 -1.36
N ARG A 53 -2.11 3.74 -0.60
CA ARG A 53 -1.04 3.21 0.26
C ARG A 53 -1.61 2.40 1.42
N TRP A 54 -2.67 2.88 2.03
CA TRP A 54 -3.37 2.11 3.06
C TRP A 54 -3.83 0.76 2.52
N SER A 55 -4.53 0.79 1.39
CA SER A 55 -5.09 -0.40 0.79
C SER A 55 -4.01 -1.40 0.38
N ALA A 56 -2.91 -0.91 -0.21
CA ALA A 56 -1.81 -1.78 -0.63
C ALA A 56 -1.16 -2.49 0.55
N LYS A 57 -1.03 -1.80 1.67
CA LYS A 57 -0.43 -2.39 2.87
C LYS A 57 -1.37 -3.41 3.50
N GLU A 58 -2.68 -3.15 3.47
CA GLU A 58 -3.67 -4.13 3.89
C GLU A 58 -3.63 -5.37 2.99
N ALA A 59 -3.57 -5.17 1.68
CA ALA A 59 -3.50 -6.28 0.74
C ALA A 59 -2.24 -7.11 0.95
N PHE A 60 -1.10 -6.46 1.20
CA PHE A 60 0.14 -7.16 1.51
C PHE A 60 -0.03 -8.05 2.75
N SER A 61 -0.62 -7.49 3.79
CA SER A 61 -0.80 -8.25 5.04
C SER A 61 -1.70 -9.46 4.84
N LYS A 62 -2.71 -9.33 3.98
CA LYS A 62 -3.57 -10.46 3.63
C LYS A 62 -2.79 -11.51 2.84
N ALA A 63 -1.92 -11.07 1.93
CA ALA A 63 -1.08 -11.99 1.16
C ALA A 63 -0.14 -12.77 2.09
N MET A 64 0.36 -12.12 3.14
CA MET A 64 1.19 -12.79 4.15
C MET A 64 0.38 -13.70 5.06
N GLY A 65 -0.94 -13.53 5.09
CA GLY A 65 -1.80 -14.32 5.96
C GLY A 65 -1.82 -13.85 7.40
N THR A 66 -1.26 -12.66 7.68
CA THR A 66 -1.12 -12.19 9.06
C THR A 66 -2.11 -11.09 9.43
N GLY A 67 -2.56 -10.31 8.43
CA GLY A 67 -3.23 -9.07 8.70
C GLY A 67 -2.26 -8.02 9.21
N ILE A 68 -2.72 -6.76 9.31
CA ILE A 68 -1.94 -5.68 9.87
C ILE A 68 -1.87 -5.89 11.39
N GLY A 69 -0.69 -5.70 11.94
CA GLY A 69 -0.41 -5.95 13.34
C GLY A 69 0.97 -6.58 13.41
N PRO A 70 1.07 -7.90 13.13
CA PRO A 70 2.39 -8.54 13.02
C PRO A 70 3.25 -7.91 11.92
N VAL A 71 2.60 -7.46 10.82
CA VAL A 71 3.27 -6.63 9.82
C VAL A 71 2.74 -5.22 10.01
N GLY A 72 3.60 -4.29 10.39
CA GLY A 72 3.19 -2.91 10.63
C GLY A 72 3.25 -2.09 9.36
N PHE A 73 2.51 -0.97 9.35
CA PHE A 73 2.51 -0.07 8.19
C PHE A 73 3.91 0.44 7.85
N GLN A 74 4.75 0.67 8.87
CA GLN A 74 6.09 1.20 8.66
C GLN A 74 7.07 0.15 8.14
N ASP A 75 6.70 -1.11 8.18
CA ASP A 75 7.50 -2.19 7.61
C ASP A 75 7.36 -2.28 6.09
N LEU A 76 6.41 -1.54 5.54
CA LEU A 76 6.05 -1.58 4.13
C LEU A 76 6.18 -0.19 3.53
N GLU A 77 6.72 -0.14 2.31
CA GLU A 77 6.83 1.13 1.60
C GLU A 77 6.57 0.89 0.12
N ILE A 78 5.70 1.71 -0.46
CA ILE A 78 5.37 1.63 -1.88
C ILE A 78 5.75 2.96 -2.52
N LEU A 79 6.66 2.92 -3.46
CA LEU A 79 7.07 4.08 -4.23
C LEU A 79 6.63 3.90 -5.67
N ASN A 80 6.82 4.93 -6.48
CA ASN A 80 6.48 4.86 -7.90
C ASN A 80 7.77 4.91 -8.71
N ASP A 81 7.84 4.08 -9.74
CA ASP A 81 9.01 4.07 -10.61
C ASP A 81 8.95 5.22 -11.62
N ALA A 82 9.89 5.27 -12.55
CA ALA A 82 9.99 6.34 -13.52
C ALA A 82 8.77 6.44 -14.43
N GLN A 83 8.07 5.33 -14.65
CA GLN A 83 6.86 5.30 -15.45
C GLN A 83 5.60 5.53 -14.62
N GLY A 84 5.75 5.72 -13.31
CA GLY A 84 4.62 5.95 -12.41
C GLY A 84 4.00 4.69 -11.85
N ALA A 85 4.58 3.52 -12.12
CA ALA A 85 4.03 2.27 -11.61
C ALA A 85 4.43 2.05 -10.15
N PRO A 86 3.51 1.60 -9.29
CA PRO A 86 3.85 1.35 -7.90
C PRO A 86 4.68 0.09 -7.73
N TYR A 87 5.57 0.12 -6.77
CA TYR A 87 6.34 -1.08 -6.41
C TYR A 87 6.69 -1.01 -4.92
N PHE A 88 6.88 -2.18 -4.31
CA PHE A 88 7.30 -2.23 -2.91
C PHE A 88 8.81 -2.01 -2.82
N SER A 89 9.21 -0.86 -2.29
CA SER A 89 10.61 -0.56 -2.04
C SER A 89 11.10 -1.17 -0.74
N LYS A 90 10.17 -1.58 0.14
CA LYS A 90 10.50 -2.17 1.43
C LYS A 90 9.39 -3.12 1.83
N SER A 91 9.75 -4.33 2.19
CA SER A 91 8.81 -5.30 2.77
C SER A 91 9.58 -6.39 3.49
N PRO A 92 8.93 -7.10 4.43
CA PRO A 92 9.58 -8.22 5.11
C PRO A 92 9.61 -9.51 4.30
N PHE A 93 8.93 -9.54 3.15
CA PHE A 93 8.95 -10.75 2.31
C PHE A 93 10.24 -10.79 1.50
N SER A 94 10.93 -11.93 1.52
CA SER A 94 12.25 -12.04 0.88
C SER A 94 12.18 -12.23 -0.63
N GLY A 95 11.03 -12.58 -1.16
CA GLY A 95 10.89 -12.79 -2.61
C GLY A 95 10.38 -11.55 -3.32
N LYS A 96 9.75 -11.77 -4.44
CA LYS A 96 9.22 -10.70 -5.27
C LYS A 96 7.81 -10.34 -4.84
N VAL A 97 7.52 -9.05 -4.79
CA VAL A 97 6.18 -8.55 -4.43
C VAL A 97 5.62 -7.83 -5.65
N TRP A 98 4.52 -8.36 -6.17
CA TRP A 98 3.81 -7.75 -7.29
C TRP A 98 2.63 -6.96 -6.73
N ILE A 99 2.40 -5.78 -7.28
CA ILE A 99 1.32 -4.92 -6.81
C ILE A 99 0.62 -4.29 -8.00
N SER A 100 -0.70 -4.15 -7.86
CA SER A 100 -1.52 -3.40 -8.79
C SER A 100 -2.51 -2.58 -7.99
N ILE A 101 -2.70 -1.33 -8.38
CA ILE A 101 -3.63 -0.42 -7.73
C ILE A 101 -4.56 0.12 -8.82
N SER A 102 -5.87 0.03 -8.58
CA SER A 102 -6.84 0.66 -9.46
C SER A 102 -7.82 1.46 -8.66
N HIS A 103 -8.38 2.51 -9.26
CA HIS A 103 -9.42 3.25 -8.56
C HIS A 103 -10.50 3.68 -9.54
N LYS A 104 -11.71 3.81 -9.02
CA LYS A 104 -12.84 4.28 -9.79
C LYS A 104 -13.84 4.92 -8.83
N GLY A 105 -14.19 6.18 -9.09
CA GLY A 105 -15.09 6.92 -8.19
C GLY A 105 -14.50 7.02 -6.81
N ASP A 106 -15.24 6.54 -5.83
CA ASP A 106 -14.82 6.58 -4.44
C ASP A 106 -13.99 5.35 -4.02
N LEU A 107 -13.76 4.41 -4.91
CA LEU A 107 -13.15 3.13 -4.53
C LEU A 107 -11.72 3.01 -5.03
N VAL A 108 -10.87 2.45 -4.17
CA VAL A 108 -9.52 2.03 -4.52
C VAL A 108 -9.43 0.53 -4.27
N SER A 109 -8.93 -0.20 -5.24
CA SER A 109 -8.74 -1.64 -5.13
C SER A 109 -7.27 -1.96 -5.35
N THR A 110 -6.71 -2.83 -4.53
CA THR A 110 -5.31 -3.23 -4.65
C THR A 110 -5.20 -4.74 -4.66
N SER A 111 -4.17 -5.22 -5.34
CA SER A 111 -3.86 -6.64 -5.43
C SER A 111 -2.37 -6.79 -5.19
N VAL A 112 -2.00 -7.72 -4.30
CA VAL A 112 -0.60 -8.01 -3.99
C VAL A 112 -0.38 -9.51 -4.14
N ILE A 113 0.68 -9.88 -4.86
CA ILE A 113 1.07 -11.27 -5.02
C ILE A 113 2.50 -11.41 -4.53
N LEU A 114 2.71 -12.41 -3.69
CA LEU A 114 4.04 -12.73 -3.16
C LEU A 114 4.56 -13.94 -3.90
N GLU A 115 5.73 -13.77 -4.49
CA GLU A 115 6.33 -14.84 -5.28
C GLU A 115 7.70 -15.17 -4.75
N GLU A 116 7.88 -16.44 -4.37
CA GLU A 116 9.16 -16.92 -3.89
C GLU A 116 10.12 -17.00 -5.08
N GLU A 117 11.33 -16.48 -4.89
CA GLU A 117 12.32 -16.54 -5.95
C GLU A 117 12.74 -17.98 -6.16
N ASN A 118 12.93 -18.34 -7.42
CA ASN A 118 13.37 -19.68 -7.72
C ASN A 118 14.89 -19.75 -7.61
N GLU A 119 15.36 -20.56 -6.68
CA GLU A 119 16.78 -20.67 -6.42
C GLU A 119 17.39 -21.88 -7.08
N SER A 120 16.86 -22.33 -8.12
CA SER A 120 17.36 -23.53 -8.73
C SER A 120 18.88 -23.54 -8.75
N LYS A 121 19.25 -24.27 -8.42
CA LYS A 121 20.54 -24.38 -8.46
C LYS A 121 21.22 -24.70 -9.17
#